data_9dcccb861069e13cb45c952b9cbdf32e
#
_entry.id   9dcccb861069e13cb45c952b9cbdf32e
#
_cell.length_a   1.000
_cell.length_b   1.000
_cell.length_c   1.000
_cell.angle_alpha   90.00
_cell.angle_beta   90.00
_cell.angle_gamma   90.00
#
_symmetry.space_group_name_H-M   'P 1'
#
loop_
_entity.id
_entity.type
_entity.pdbx_description
1 polymer ?
#
loop_
_entity_poly.entity_id
_entity_poly.type
_entity_poly.pdbx_seq_one_letter_code
_entity_poly.pdbx_strand_id
1 'polypeptide(L)'
;MENRTIKIKSKTNNNVRINIIPGHFATNHSHVNYYIDMTSLKTSYRMARDAAGELAMAYAHTTHIDTIICLEGTETVGAFLAEKLGHHGSGINEGNDIRVITPESNANNQLIFRDNIQNKIRDKQVLLLIASASTGKTINRSVECLSYYGGQLAGIAAIFSAIDEYNGIKIASVFDVSNIVDNDIVPYITLSPGECTMCKNGDKVDAIINSYGYSKL
;
A
#
# COMPACT_ATOMS: atom_id res chain seq x y z
N MET A 1 12.46 -12.94 16.10
CA MET A 1 11.87 -11.84 15.29
C MET A 1 11.35 -10.73 16.20
N GLU A 2 10.48 -10.99 17.15
CA GLU A 2 9.84 -9.96 18.00
C GLU A 2 10.84 -9.09 18.78
N ASN A 3 11.94 -9.67 19.28
CA ASN A 3 13.00 -8.93 19.98
C ASN A 3 13.81 -7.96 19.08
N ARG A 4 13.63 -8.03 17.75
CA ARG A 4 14.27 -7.16 16.76
C ARG A 4 13.33 -6.06 16.26
N THR A 5 12.12 -5.96 16.81
CA THR A 5 11.09 -5.02 16.33
C THR A 5 11.49 -3.58 16.64
N ILE A 6 11.47 -2.74 15.61
CA ILE A 6 11.73 -1.31 15.68
C ILE A 6 10.42 -0.59 15.33
N LYS A 7 10.03 0.40 16.15
CA LYS A 7 8.83 1.21 15.91
C LYS A 7 9.20 2.46 15.12
N ILE A 8 8.57 2.64 13.98
CA ILE A 8 8.72 3.83 13.13
C ILE A 8 7.43 4.64 13.21
N LYS A 9 7.56 5.95 13.38
CA LYS A 9 6.44 6.90 13.35
C LYS A 9 6.38 7.59 12.00
N SER A 10 5.17 8.00 11.59
CA SER A 10 5.02 8.89 10.45
C SER A 10 5.68 10.25 10.73
N LYS A 11 6.18 10.89 9.68
CA LYS A 11 6.79 12.23 9.75
C LYS A 11 5.77 13.33 10.07
N THR A 12 4.51 13.11 9.71
CA THR A 12 3.45 14.10 9.82
C THR A 12 2.54 13.87 11.02
N ASN A 13 2.44 12.62 11.52
CA ASN A 13 1.56 12.29 12.65
C ASN A 13 2.19 11.22 13.56
N ASN A 14 2.61 11.62 14.74
CA ASN A 14 3.21 10.72 15.74
C ASN A 14 2.30 9.58 16.24
N ASN A 15 1.00 9.65 16.01
CA ASN A 15 0.06 8.59 16.36
C ASN A 15 0.05 7.47 15.31
N VAL A 16 0.47 7.78 14.08
CA VAL A 16 0.58 6.81 12.99
C VAL A 16 1.96 6.16 13.05
N ARG A 17 1.98 4.83 13.19
CA ARG A 17 3.22 4.06 13.37
C ARG A 17 3.10 2.66 12.80
N ILE A 18 4.24 2.16 12.35
CA ILE A 18 4.44 0.77 11.92
C ILE A 18 5.55 0.13 12.74
N ASN A 19 5.60 -1.18 12.72
CA ASN A 19 6.74 -1.93 13.20
C ASN A 19 7.55 -2.42 12.00
N ILE A 20 8.87 -2.34 12.09
CA ILE A 20 9.76 -2.99 11.14
C ILE A 20 10.59 -4.02 11.87
N ILE A 21 10.86 -5.14 11.23
CA ILE A 21 11.65 -6.22 11.79
C ILE A 21 12.81 -6.48 10.84
N PRO A 22 14.07 -6.17 11.22
CA PRO A 22 15.23 -6.50 10.40
C PRO A 22 15.44 -8.00 10.32
N GLY A 23 15.86 -8.50 9.16
CA GLY A 23 16.13 -9.91 8.93
C GLY A 23 16.19 -10.27 7.45
N HIS A 24 16.15 -11.55 7.13
CA HIS A 24 16.09 -12.04 5.77
C HIS A 24 14.71 -12.64 5.50
N PHE A 25 13.93 -11.99 4.66
CA PHE A 25 12.55 -12.38 4.38
C PHE A 25 12.34 -12.65 2.90
N ALA A 26 11.53 -13.67 2.61
CA ALA A 26 11.13 -14.04 1.25
C ALA A 26 9.67 -13.60 1.00
N THR A 27 9.44 -12.95 -0.12
CA THR A 27 8.12 -12.73 -0.72
C THR A 27 7.92 -13.67 -1.90
N ASN A 28 6.77 -13.65 -2.56
CA ASN A 28 6.53 -14.41 -3.79
C ASN A 28 7.48 -14.04 -4.95
N HIS A 29 8.14 -12.86 -4.89
CA HIS A 29 8.89 -12.33 -6.04
C HIS A 29 10.28 -11.79 -5.69
N SER A 30 10.58 -11.60 -4.41
CA SER A 30 11.81 -10.93 -3.97
C SER A 30 12.20 -11.37 -2.57
N HIS A 31 13.46 -11.11 -2.23
CA HIS A 31 13.97 -11.14 -0.87
C HIS A 31 14.19 -9.72 -0.37
N VAL A 32 13.87 -9.48 0.89
CA VAL A 32 13.98 -8.17 1.54
C VAL A 32 14.65 -8.27 2.90
N ASN A 33 15.29 -7.19 3.32
CA ASN A 33 16.01 -7.14 4.61
C ASN A 33 15.13 -6.64 5.78
N TYR A 34 13.87 -6.33 5.53
CA TYR A 34 12.89 -5.97 6.57
C TYR A 34 11.53 -6.57 6.28
N TYR A 35 10.87 -7.04 7.32
CA TYR A 35 9.42 -7.18 7.32
C TYR A 35 8.78 -5.91 7.83
N ILE A 36 7.89 -5.31 7.04
CA ILE A 36 7.14 -4.11 7.37
C ILE A 36 5.77 -4.55 7.91
N ASP A 37 5.59 -4.48 9.23
CA ASP A 37 4.34 -4.86 9.87
C ASP A 37 3.37 -3.68 9.92
N MET A 38 2.39 -3.72 9.03
CA MET A 38 1.32 -2.73 8.89
C MET A 38 0.00 -3.19 9.52
N THR A 39 0.00 -4.29 10.28
CA THR A 39 -1.22 -4.90 10.84
C THR A 39 -2.04 -3.89 11.65
N SER A 40 -1.39 -3.12 12.52
CA SER A 40 -2.08 -2.11 13.33
C SER A 40 -2.75 -1.03 12.50
N LEU A 41 -2.16 -0.60 11.38
CA LEU A 41 -2.76 0.38 10.47
C LEU A 41 -4.00 -0.17 9.77
N LYS A 42 -4.03 -1.45 9.44
CA LYS A 42 -5.13 -2.08 8.73
C LYS A 42 -6.28 -2.52 9.65
N THR A 43 -5.98 -2.77 10.95
CA THR A 43 -6.95 -3.35 11.89
C THR A 43 -7.44 -2.39 12.99
N SER A 44 -6.69 -1.32 13.28
CA SER A 44 -7.11 -0.31 14.26
C SER A 44 -7.80 0.86 13.54
N TYR A 45 -9.08 1.08 13.84
CA TYR A 45 -9.84 2.18 13.23
C TYR A 45 -9.20 3.55 13.45
N ARG A 46 -8.59 3.80 14.62
CA ARG A 46 -7.93 5.08 14.92
C ARG A 46 -6.71 5.29 14.04
N MET A 47 -5.84 4.27 13.95
CA MET A 47 -4.64 4.36 13.13
C MET A 47 -4.98 4.41 11.64
N ALA A 48 -5.97 3.64 11.19
CA ALA A 48 -6.46 3.67 9.81
C ALA A 48 -7.00 5.06 9.43
N ARG A 49 -7.81 5.67 10.30
CA ARG A 49 -8.35 7.02 10.10
C ARG A 49 -7.25 8.08 10.04
N ASP A 50 -6.28 7.99 10.93
CA ASP A 50 -5.19 8.96 11.00
C ASP A 50 -4.26 8.82 9.78
N ALA A 51 -3.93 7.59 9.34
CA ALA A 51 -3.19 7.30 8.11
C ALA A 51 -3.95 7.76 6.85
N ALA A 52 -5.28 7.56 6.80
CA ALA A 52 -6.12 8.05 5.72
C ALA A 52 -6.10 9.58 5.63
N GLY A 53 -6.04 10.29 6.77
CA GLY A 53 -5.88 11.74 6.81
C GLY A 53 -4.58 12.21 6.16
N GLU A 54 -3.47 11.51 6.37
CA GLU A 54 -2.19 11.81 5.71
C GLU A 54 -2.27 11.59 4.19
N LEU A 55 -2.83 10.46 3.77
CA LEU A 55 -3.00 10.17 2.34
C LEU A 55 -3.94 11.15 1.63
N ALA A 56 -5.00 11.58 2.32
CA ALA A 56 -5.96 12.53 1.76
C ALA A 56 -5.32 13.87 1.37
N MET A 57 -4.29 14.32 2.08
CA MET A 57 -3.60 15.59 1.78
C MET A 57 -3.02 15.63 0.36
N ALA A 58 -2.65 14.48 -0.21
CA ALA A 58 -2.09 14.41 -1.55
C ALA A 58 -3.14 14.62 -2.66
N TYR A 59 -4.42 14.35 -2.37
CA TYR A 59 -5.48 14.27 -3.39
C TYR A 59 -6.62 15.25 -3.18
N ALA A 60 -6.86 15.74 -1.96
CA ALA A 60 -8.06 16.49 -1.59
C ALA A 60 -8.37 17.70 -2.51
N HIS A 61 -7.32 18.40 -2.97
CA HIS A 61 -7.46 19.64 -3.76
C HIS A 61 -7.02 19.48 -5.22
N THR A 62 -6.51 18.33 -5.62
CA THR A 62 -5.85 18.17 -6.93
C THR A 62 -6.46 17.10 -7.82
N THR A 63 -7.16 16.12 -7.23
CA THR A 63 -7.52 14.90 -7.94
C THR A 63 -8.98 14.54 -7.71
N HIS A 64 -9.77 14.47 -8.79
CA HIS A 64 -11.12 13.93 -8.72
C HIS A 64 -11.06 12.42 -8.58
N ILE A 65 -11.83 11.87 -7.63
CA ILE A 65 -11.86 10.43 -7.31
C ILE A 65 -13.32 9.98 -7.18
N ASP A 66 -13.71 9.02 -8.01
CA ASP A 66 -15.03 8.36 -7.95
C ASP A 66 -14.96 7.08 -7.12
N THR A 67 -13.83 6.37 -7.21
CA THR A 67 -13.68 5.03 -6.62
C THR A 67 -12.28 4.84 -6.05
N ILE A 68 -12.19 4.21 -4.88
CA ILE A 68 -10.94 3.72 -4.29
C ILE A 68 -10.95 2.20 -4.41
N ILE A 69 -9.96 1.64 -5.12
CA ILE A 69 -9.72 0.20 -5.14
C ILE A 69 -8.73 -0.14 -4.03
N CYS A 70 -9.20 -0.93 -3.05
CA CYS A 70 -8.41 -1.38 -1.92
C CYS A 70 -7.83 -2.76 -2.18
N LEU A 71 -6.52 -2.89 -2.03
CA LEU A 71 -5.80 -4.15 -2.15
C LEU A 71 -5.10 -4.50 -0.84
N GLU A 72 -4.87 -5.81 -0.65
CA GLU A 72 -3.98 -6.30 0.40
C GLU A 72 -4.44 -5.93 1.83
N GLY A 73 -5.76 -5.84 2.05
CA GLY A 73 -6.35 -5.58 3.37
C GLY A 73 -6.34 -4.11 3.77
N THR A 74 -6.40 -3.18 2.82
CA THR A 74 -6.42 -1.73 3.06
C THR A 74 -7.82 -1.13 3.17
N GLU A 75 -8.87 -1.93 3.20
CA GLU A 75 -10.28 -1.51 3.16
C GLU A 75 -10.64 -0.53 4.27
N THR A 76 -10.14 -0.76 5.49
CA THR A 76 -10.37 0.14 6.62
C THR A 76 -9.76 1.52 6.38
N VAL A 77 -8.54 1.58 5.84
CA VAL A 77 -7.90 2.84 5.45
C VAL A 77 -8.65 3.49 4.29
N GLY A 78 -9.07 2.68 3.30
CA GLY A 78 -9.84 3.15 2.15
C GLY A 78 -11.17 3.78 2.52
N ALA A 79 -11.90 3.20 3.47
CA ALA A 79 -13.16 3.76 3.97
C ALA A 79 -12.98 5.15 4.61
N PHE A 80 -11.95 5.30 5.47
CA PHE A 80 -11.64 6.60 6.05
C PHE A 80 -11.05 7.59 5.03
N LEU A 81 -10.32 7.10 4.02
CA LEU A 81 -9.80 7.94 2.95
C LEU A 81 -10.95 8.50 2.10
N ALA A 82 -11.94 7.67 1.76
CA ALA A 82 -13.15 8.11 1.06
C ALA A 82 -13.92 9.17 1.88
N GLU A 83 -14.10 8.94 3.19
CA GLU A 83 -14.70 9.93 4.10
C GLU A 83 -13.92 11.24 4.10
N LYS A 84 -12.59 11.19 4.26
CA LYS A 84 -11.77 12.40 4.29
C LYS A 84 -11.83 13.19 2.98
N LEU A 85 -11.80 12.52 1.86
CA LEU A 85 -11.87 13.16 0.55
C LEU A 85 -13.26 13.76 0.26
N GLY A 86 -14.34 13.06 0.66
CA GLY A 86 -15.72 13.50 0.44
C GLY A 86 -16.21 14.58 1.42
N HIS A 87 -15.56 14.76 2.58
CA HIS A 87 -16.00 15.67 3.64
C HIS A 87 -15.03 16.84 3.93
N HIS A 88 -14.12 17.16 3.03
CA HIS A 88 -13.06 18.13 3.32
C HIS A 88 -13.45 19.60 3.05
N GLY A 89 -14.72 19.99 3.20
CA GLY A 89 -15.21 21.40 3.29
C GLY A 89 -14.77 22.39 2.19
N SER A 90 -13.85 22.01 1.31
CA SER A 90 -13.37 22.78 0.16
C SER A 90 -12.60 21.93 -0.85
N GLY A 91 -12.66 20.61 -0.72
CA GLY A 91 -11.97 19.67 -1.63
C GLY A 91 -12.70 19.49 -2.95
N ILE A 92 -11.96 19.07 -3.98
CA ILE A 92 -12.51 18.78 -5.31
C ILE A 92 -13.54 17.64 -5.31
N ASN A 93 -13.53 16.81 -4.27
CA ASN A 93 -14.40 15.64 -4.08
C ASN A 93 -15.52 15.91 -3.06
N GLU A 94 -15.71 17.14 -2.59
CA GLU A 94 -16.71 17.45 -1.59
C GLU A 94 -18.12 17.05 -2.04
N GLY A 95 -18.82 16.32 -1.17
CA GLY A 95 -20.16 15.80 -1.45
C GLY A 95 -20.20 14.58 -2.36
N ASN A 96 -19.06 14.09 -2.89
CA ASN A 96 -19.01 12.90 -3.70
C ASN A 96 -19.18 11.64 -2.84
N ASP A 97 -20.03 10.73 -3.30
CA ASP A 97 -20.14 9.37 -2.73
C ASP A 97 -19.05 8.47 -3.33
N ILE A 98 -17.83 8.58 -2.79
CA ILE A 98 -16.68 7.82 -3.25
C ILE A 98 -16.87 6.34 -2.90
N ARG A 99 -16.79 5.46 -3.89
CA ARG A 99 -16.94 4.02 -3.70
C ARG A 99 -15.64 3.40 -3.21
N VAL A 100 -15.75 2.47 -2.26
CA VAL A 100 -14.61 1.69 -1.77
C VAL A 100 -14.83 0.23 -2.19
N ILE A 101 -13.93 -0.29 -3.02
CA ILE A 101 -14.10 -1.59 -3.68
C ILE A 101 -12.83 -2.42 -3.48
N THR A 102 -13.02 -3.70 -3.14
CA THR A 102 -11.96 -4.70 -3.12
C THR A 102 -12.23 -5.70 -4.24
N PRO A 103 -11.30 -5.90 -5.18
CA PRO A 103 -11.43 -6.93 -6.21
C PRO A 103 -11.26 -8.31 -5.61
N GLU A 104 -11.88 -9.30 -6.23
CA GLU A 104 -11.53 -10.70 -6.00
C GLU A 104 -10.23 -11.05 -6.73
N SER A 105 -9.51 -12.07 -6.24
CA SER A 105 -8.36 -12.65 -6.93
C SER A 105 -8.65 -14.11 -7.28
N ASN A 106 -8.39 -14.49 -8.54
CA ASN A 106 -8.43 -15.89 -8.92
C ASN A 106 -7.15 -16.65 -8.51
N ALA A 107 -7.10 -17.94 -8.82
CA ALA A 107 -5.94 -18.79 -8.52
C ALA A 107 -4.63 -18.32 -9.19
N ASN A 108 -4.70 -17.54 -10.25
CA ASN A 108 -3.56 -16.96 -10.96
C ASN A 108 -3.23 -15.54 -10.48
N ASN A 109 -3.80 -15.10 -9.35
CA ASN A 109 -3.67 -13.74 -8.82
C ASN A 109 -4.13 -12.63 -9.79
N GLN A 110 -5.03 -12.94 -10.73
CA GLN A 110 -5.67 -11.92 -11.55
C GLN A 110 -6.82 -11.31 -10.77
N LEU A 111 -6.94 -9.99 -10.83
CA LEU A 111 -8.02 -9.25 -10.18
C LEU A 111 -9.30 -9.34 -11.01
N ILE A 112 -10.41 -9.51 -10.32
CA ILE A 112 -11.74 -9.67 -10.96
C ILE A 112 -12.73 -8.72 -10.29
N PHE A 113 -13.47 -7.98 -11.11
CA PHE A 113 -14.64 -7.20 -10.69
C PHE A 113 -15.91 -7.86 -11.22
N ARG A 114 -16.81 -8.26 -10.31
CA ARG A 114 -18.09 -8.86 -10.67
C ARG A 114 -19.00 -7.84 -11.38
N ASP A 115 -19.92 -8.32 -12.21
CA ASP A 115 -20.80 -7.50 -13.07
C ASP A 115 -21.54 -6.40 -12.30
N ASN A 116 -21.98 -6.71 -11.07
CA ASN A 116 -22.72 -5.78 -10.22
C ASN A 116 -21.89 -4.57 -9.74
N ILE A 117 -20.56 -4.62 -9.84
CA ILE A 117 -19.66 -3.52 -9.43
C ILE A 117 -18.89 -2.89 -10.58
N GLN A 118 -18.89 -3.49 -11.78
CA GLN A 118 -18.13 -2.95 -12.94
C GLN A 118 -18.56 -1.54 -13.33
N ASN A 119 -19.84 -1.16 -13.13
CA ASN A 119 -20.33 0.18 -13.37
C ASN A 119 -19.77 1.24 -12.39
N LYS A 120 -19.11 0.82 -11.30
CA LYS A 120 -18.42 1.68 -10.36
C LYS A 120 -16.95 1.89 -10.73
N ILE A 121 -16.50 1.25 -11.83
CA ILE A 121 -15.12 1.30 -12.32
C ILE A 121 -15.07 1.87 -13.73
N ARG A 122 -15.95 1.40 -14.62
CA ARG A 122 -16.00 1.87 -16.02
C ARG A 122 -16.22 3.36 -16.11
N ASP A 123 -15.34 4.06 -16.83
CA ASP A 123 -15.33 5.50 -17.02
C ASP A 123 -15.21 6.32 -15.70
N LYS A 124 -14.63 5.70 -14.65
CA LYS A 124 -14.44 6.32 -13.34
C LYS A 124 -12.99 6.69 -13.08
N GLN A 125 -12.79 7.77 -12.35
CA GLN A 125 -11.50 8.17 -11.81
C GLN A 125 -11.19 7.33 -10.58
N VAL A 126 -10.18 6.48 -10.67
CA VAL A 126 -9.88 5.45 -9.67
C VAL A 126 -8.57 5.74 -8.95
N LEU A 127 -8.64 5.83 -7.63
CA LEU A 127 -7.47 5.81 -6.75
C LEU A 127 -7.16 4.36 -6.37
N LEU A 128 -5.95 3.91 -6.66
CA LEU A 128 -5.46 2.60 -6.22
C LEU A 128 -4.83 2.73 -4.83
N LEU A 129 -5.37 2.02 -3.83
CA LEU A 129 -4.82 1.97 -2.47
C LEU A 129 -4.26 0.57 -2.19
N ILE A 130 -2.95 0.50 -1.91
CA ILE A 130 -2.21 -0.73 -1.66
C ILE A 130 -1.53 -0.71 -0.29
N ALA A 131 -1.26 -1.88 0.29
CA ALA A 131 -0.52 -1.95 1.55
C ALA A 131 0.94 -1.57 1.34
N SER A 132 1.59 -2.15 0.34
CA SER A 132 3.00 -1.87 0.07
C SER A 132 3.35 -1.85 -1.42
N ALA A 133 4.22 -0.91 -1.79
CA ALA A 133 4.83 -0.82 -3.12
C ALA A 133 6.35 -1.01 -2.99
N SER A 134 6.87 -2.14 -3.44
CA SER A 134 8.33 -2.38 -3.45
C SER A 134 8.92 -2.45 -4.86
N THR A 135 8.31 -3.24 -5.75
CA THR A 135 8.77 -3.43 -7.13
C THR A 135 7.78 -2.94 -8.18
N GLY A 136 6.64 -2.42 -7.78
CA GLY A 136 5.56 -1.97 -8.69
C GLY A 136 4.76 -3.11 -9.35
N LYS A 137 5.07 -4.39 -9.09
CA LYS A 137 4.38 -5.52 -9.75
C LYS A 137 2.88 -5.57 -9.43
N THR A 138 2.50 -5.33 -8.17
CA THR A 138 1.09 -5.24 -7.77
C THR A 138 0.40 -4.08 -8.48
N ILE A 139 1.05 -2.93 -8.55
CA ILE A 139 0.55 -1.75 -9.25
C ILE A 139 0.32 -2.07 -10.72
N ASN A 140 1.30 -2.67 -11.40
CA ASN A 140 1.19 -3.01 -12.81
C ASN A 140 -0.04 -3.89 -13.11
N ARG A 141 -0.19 -4.99 -12.37
CA ARG A 141 -1.35 -5.89 -12.52
C ARG A 141 -2.67 -5.16 -12.28
N SER A 142 -2.70 -4.28 -11.29
CA SER A 142 -3.91 -3.54 -10.95
C SER A 142 -4.29 -2.53 -12.00
N VAL A 143 -3.30 -1.85 -12.59
CA VAL A 143 -3.49 -0.91 -13.68
C VAL A 143 -3.95 -1.64 -14.96
N GLU A 144 -3.35 -2.77 -15.29
CA GLU A 144 -3.80 -3.62 -16.42
C GLU A 144 -5.25 -4.08 -16.23
N CYS A 145 -5.58 -4.56 -15.02
CA CYS A 145 -6.96 -4.94 -14.68
C CYS A 145 -7.92 -3.76 -14.77
N LEU A 146 -7.56 -2.61 -14.19
CA LEU A 146 -8.36 -1.39 -14.24
C LEU A 146 -8.64 -0.98 -15.69
N SER A 147 -7.63 -1.00 -16.56
CA SER A 147 -7.76 -0.69 -17.98
C SER A 147 -8.70 -1.66 -18.70
N TYR A 148 -8.61 -2.96 -18.38
CA TYR A 148 -9.51 -3.98 -18.94
C TYR A 148 -10.97 -3.69 -18.62
N TYR A 149 -11.28 -3.22 -17.40
CA TYR A 149 -12.64 -2.84 -17.00
C TYR A 149 -13.04 -1.40 -17.37
N GLY A 150 -12.18 -0.66 -18.09
CA GLY A 150 -12.45 0.69 -18.57
C GLY A 150 -12.36 1.78 -17.51
N GLY A 151 -11.68 1.53 -16.39
CA GLY A 151 -11.40 2.54 -15.37
C GLY A 151 -10.19 3.40 -15.72
N GLN A 152 -10.13 4.60 -15.17
CA GLN A 152 -9.04 5.56 -15.36
C GLN A 152 -8.26 5.72 -14.07
N LEU A 153 -6.94 5.50 -14.11
CA LEU A 153 -6.08 5.65 -12.93
C LEU A 153 -5.91 7.14 -12.60
N ALA A 154 -6.49 7.59 -11.50
CA ALA A 154 -6.37 8.96 -11.00
C ALA A 154 -5.17 9.15 -10.05
N GLY A 155 -4.73 8.10 -9.37
CA GLY A 155 -3.61 8.17 -8.45
C GLY A 155 -3.29 6.82 -7.80
N ILE A 156 -2.17 6.78 -7.08
CA ILE A 156 -1.70 5.59 -6.37
C ILE A 156 -1.34 5.99 -4.94
N ALA A 157 -1.98 5.35 -3.97
CA ALA A 157 -1.71 5.52 -2.54
C ALA A 157 -1.20 4.22 -1.93
N ALA A 158 -0.27 4.32 -0.98
CA ALA A 158 0.30 3.17 -0.28
C ALA A 158 0.44 3.43 1.22
N ILE A 159 0.37 2.39 2.05
CA ILE A 159 0.76 2.54 3.45
C ILE A 159 2.29 2.66 3.53
N PHE A 160 3.02 1.79 2.81
CA PHE A 160 4.48 1.85 2.69
C PHE A 160 4.89 1.82 1.20
N SER A 161 5.83 2.68 0.81
CA SER A 161 6.39 2.63 -0.53
C SER A 161 7.91 2.66 -0.53
N ALA A 162 8.52 1.74 -1.28
CA ALA A 162 9.96 1.72 -1.56
C ALA A 162 10.29 2.33 -2.94
N ILE A 163 9.30 2.79 -3.67
CA ILE A 163 9.42 3.48 -4.96
C ILE A 163 8.63 4.79 -4.92
N ASP A 164 9.15 5.84 -5.54
CA ASP A 164 8.52 7.17 -5.47
C ASP A 164 7.41 7.36 -6.50
N GLU A 165 7.49 6.65 -7.62
CA GLU A 165 6.56 6.80 -8.73
C GLU A 165 6.35 5.49 -9.51
N TYR A 166 5.26 5.44 -10.25
CA TYR A 166 4.96 4.40 -11.23
C TYR A 166 4.52 5.06 -12.55
N ASN A 167 5.27 4.85 -13.62
CA ASN A 167 5.01 5.43 -14.98
C ASN A 167 4.71 6.95 -14.93
N GLY A 168 5.50 7.70 -14.15
CA GLY A 168 5.35 9.15 -14.00
C GLY A 168 4.23 9.59 -13.06
N ILE A 169 3.49 8.65 -12.44
CA ILE A 169 2.49 8.93 -11.43
C ILE A 169 3.15 8.78 -10.05
N LYS A 170 3.22 9.89 -9.31
CA LYS A 170 3.76 9.89 -7.95
C LYS A 170 2.92 9.02 -7.03
N ILE A 171 3.56 8.21 -6.21
CA ILE A 171 2.91 7.40 -5.18
C ILE A 171 2.83 8.21 -3.89
N ALA A 172 1.63 8.49 -3.40
CA ALA A 172 1.45 9.06 -2.08
C ALA A 172 1.52 7.93 -1.04
N SER A 173 2.43 8.04 -0.08
CA SER A 173 2.59 7.02 0.95
C SER A 173 2.65 7.62 2.36
N VAL A 174 2.17 6.84 3.34
CA VAL A 174 2.27 7.22 4.76
C VAL A 174 3.71 7.01 5.25
N PHE A 175 4.35 5.94 4.77
CA PHE A 175 5.74 5.60 5.03
C PHE A 175 6.47 5.32 3.73
N ASP A 176 7.73 5.72 3.69
CA ASP A 176 8.66 5.45 2.59
C ASP A 176 10.02 4.97 3.14
N VAL A 177 10.97 4.69 2.25
CA VAL A 177 12.31 4.24 2.64
C VAL A 177 13.06 5.27 3.47
N SER A 178 12.75 6.56 3.35
CA SER A 178 13.40 7.61 4.12
C SER A 178 13.04 7.55 5.61
N ASN A 179 11.84 7.06 5.97
CA ASN A 179 11.48 6.79 7.36
C ASN A 179 12.40 5.75 8.02
N ILE A 180 12.94 4.82 7.23
CA ILE A 180 13.89 3.81 7.70
C ILE A 180 15.26 4.45 7.87
N VAL A 181 15.75 5.19 6.88
CA VAL A 181 17.06 5.83 6.88
C VAL A 181 17.19 6.89 7.99
N ASP A 182 16.15 7.71 8.17
CA ASP A 182 16.12 8.78 9.19
C ASP A 182 16.21 8.26 10.64
N ASN A 183 16.10 6.95 10.85
CA ASN A 183 16.25 6.31 12.17
C ASN A 183 17.61 5.59 12.34
N ASP A 184 18.64 5.94 11.55
CA ASP A 184 19.96 5.29 11.55
C ASP A 184 19.93 3.78 11.30
N ILE A 185 18.95 3.33 10.53
CA ILE A 185 18.71 1.92 10.21
C ILE A 185 19.30 1.63 8.82
N VAL A 186 19.78 0.41 8.60
CA VAL A 186 20.27 -0.04 7.29
C VAL A 186 19.19 0.20 6.22
N PRO A 187 19.53 0.74 5.03
CA PRO A 187 18.56 1.01 3.99
C PRO A 187 17.73 -0.22 3.61
N TYR A 188 16.46 0.00 3.26
CA TYR A 188 15.58 -1.05 2.76
C TYR A 188 16.11 -1.60 1.43
N ILE A 189 16.25 -2.91 1.34
CA ILE A 189 16.78 -3.60 0.16
C ILE A 189 15.73 -4.61 -0.33
N THR A 190 15.46 -4.57 -1.63
CA THR A 190 14.65 -5.56 -2.34
C THR A 190 15.49 -6.15 -3.47
N LEU A 191 15.67 -7.48 -3.46
CA LEU A 191 16.48 -8.20 -4.43
C LEU A 191 15.68 -9.36 -5.03
N SER A 192 15.98 -9.71 -6.28
CA SER A 192 15.48 -10.96 -6.85
C SER A 192 16.10 -12.15 -6.09
N PRO A 193 15.42 -13.31 -5.97
CA PRO A 193 15.97 -14.45 -5.24
C PRO A 193 17.36 -14.87 -5.73
N GLY A 194 17.62 -14.84 -7.04
CA GLY A 194 18.91 -15.20 -7.63
C GLY A 194 20.05 -14.21 -7.37
N GLU A 195 19.71 -12.96 -7.03
CA GLU A 195 20.66 -11.86 -6.77
C GLU A 195 20.80 -11.54 -5.28
N CYS A 196 20.03 -12.22 -4.44
CA CYS A 196 20.00 -11.96 -3.00
C CYS A 196 21.38 -12.17 -2.36
N THR A 197 21.95 -11.07 -1.86
CA THR A 197 23.26 -11.09 -1.19
C THR A 197 23.21 -11.86 0.13
N MET A 198 22.09 -11.79 0.86
CA MET A 198 21.89 -12.55 2.10
C MET A 198 21.91 -14.07 1.82
N CYS A 199 21.24 -14.53 0.75
CA CYS A 199 21.34 -15.95 0.34
C CYS A 199 22.77 -16.35 -0.04
N LYS A 200 23.48 -15.50 -0.79
CA LYS A 200 24.87 -15.75 -1.20
C LYS A 200 25.81 -15.82 -0.01
N ASN A 201 25.54 -15.09 1.06
CA ASN A 201 26.30 -15.14 2.32
C ASN A 201 25.92 -16.33 3.22
N GLY A 202 24.93 -17.13 2.83
CA GLY A 202 24.45 -18.27 3.62
C GLY A 202 23.46 -17.89 4.74
N ASP A 203 22.95 -16.66 4.75
CA ASP A 203 21.96 -16.22 5.73
C ASP A 203 20.63 -16.94 5.48
N LYS A 204 20.13 -17.63 6.50
CA LYS A 204 18.84 -18.33 6.40
C LYS A 204 17.69 -17.33 6.31
N VAL A 205 16.66 -17.71 5.56
CA VAL A 205 15.39 -16.96 5.53
C VAL A 205 14.68 -17.10 6.86
N ASP A 206 14.36 -15.98 7.50
CA ASP A 206 13.65 -15.94 8.79
C ASP A 206 12.17 -16.33 8.66
N ALA A 207 11.53 -15.85 7.59
CA ALA A 207 10.11 -16.09 7.33
C ALA A 207 9.72 -15.82 5.87
N ILE A 208 8.64 -16.46 5.45
CA ILE A 208 7.91 -16.06 4.24
C ILE A 208 6.92 -14.96 4.63
N ILE A 209 6.90 -13.87 3.88
CA ILE A 209 6.08 -12.69 4.17
C ILE A 209 5.18 -12.32 3.00
N ASN A 210 4.05 -11.73 3.33
CA ASN A 210 3.18 -11.06 2.38
C ASN A 210 2.52 -9.84 3.07
N SER A 211 1.60 -9.18 2.37
CA SER A 211 0.87 -8.03 2.90
C SER A 211 -0.07 -8.36 4.09
N TYR A 212 -0.38 -9.62 4.34
CA TYR A 212 -1.23 -10.06 5.45
C TYR A 212 -0.44 -10.48 6.70
N GLY A 213 0.86 -10.73 6.56
CA GLY A 213 1.68 -11.14 7.69
C GLY A 213 2.90 -11.96 7.30
N TYR A 214 3.36 -12.80 8.22
CA TYR A 214 4.51 -13.66 8.02
C TYR A 214 4.27 -15.08 8.54
N SER A 215 4.96 -16.04 7.93
CA SER A 215 5.06 -17.42 8.39
C SER A 215 6.53 -17.77 8.61
N LYS A 216 6.90 -18.10 9.86
CA LYS A 216 8.27 -18.54 10.20
C LYS A 216 8.59 -19.86 9.49
N LEU A 217 9.86 -20.00 9.08
CA LEU A 217 10.41 -21.23 8.52
C LEU A 217 11.09 -22.07 9.59
#